data_373cb409c768d5a52fd297d2f5ccd0f4
#
_entry.id   373cb409c768d5a52fd297d2f5ccd0f4
#
_cell.length_a   1.000
_cell.length_b   1.000
_cell.length_c   1.000
_cell.angle_alpha   90.00
_cell.angle_beta   90.00
_cell.angle_gamma   90.00
#
_symmetry.space_group_name_H-M   'P 1'
#
loop_
_entity.id
_entity.type
_entity.pdbx_description
1 polymer ?
#
loop_
_entity_poly.entity_id
_entity_poly.type
_entity_poly.pdbx_seq_one_letter_code
_entity_poly.pdbx_strand_id
1 'polypeptide(L)' 'MDKINDFDEYIVVWEDDTTRIYDPFANLENAYRHMVEKLSEGKWACVKAKNELPKIHYSHKRR' A
#
# COMPACT_ATOMS: atom_id res chain seq x y z
N MET A 1 6.06 4.81 -10.85
CA MET A 1 5.44 4.07 -9.86
C MET A 1 6.02 2.69 -9.72
N ASP A 2 6.13 2.26 -8.56
CA ASP A 2 6.81 1.03 -8.31
C ASP A 2 5.96 -0.16 -8.60
N LYS A 3 6.58 -1.19 -9.07
CA LYS A 3 5.90 -2.42 -9.30
C LYS A 3 5.85 -3.24 -8.04
N ILE A 4 4.78 -3.99 -7.88
CA ILE A 4 4.65 -4.89 -6.76
C ILE A 4 5.29 -6.21 -7.16
N ASN A 5 6.33 -6.56 -6.43
CA ASN A 5 7.10 -7.75 -6.73
C ASN A 5 6.48 -8.98 -6.10
N ASP A 6 6.91 -10.14 -6.57
CA ASP A 6 6.44 -11.38 -5.99
C ASP A 6 6.83 -11.52 -4.53
N PHE A 7 7.91 -10.87 -4.13
CA PHE A 7 8.36 -10.96 -2.74
C PHE A 7 7.51 -10.12 -1.80
N ASP A 8 6.79 -9.14 -2.32
CA ASP A 8 6.01 -8.27 -1.47
C ASP A 8 4.71 -8.96 -1.12
N GLU A 9 4.46 -9.10 0.17
CA GLU A 9 3.29 -9.81 0.66
C GLU A 9 2.22 -8.88 1.16
N TYR A 10 2.57 -7.65 1.47
CA TYR A 10 1.65 -6.70 2.10
C TYR A 10 1.71 -5.37 1.38
N ILE A 11 0.59 -4.69 1.37
CA ILE A 11 0.48 -3.39 0.73
C ILE A 11 -0.08 -2.41 1.76
N VAL A 12 0.59 -1.28 1.93
CA VAL A 12 0.03 -0.20 2.72
C VAL A 12 -0.69 0.71 1.76
N VAL A 13 -1.98 0.86 1.97
CA VAL A 13 -2.80 1.74 1.16
C VAL A 13 -3.05 2.98 1.99
N TRP A 14 -2.67 4.14 1.49
CA TRP A 14 -2.90 5.38 2.21
C TRP A 14 -3.27 6.48 1.23
N GLU A 15 -3.78 7.58 1.75
CA GLU A 15 -4.26 8.65 0.90
C GLU A 15 -3.55 9.96 1.23
N ASP A 16 -3.16 10.66 0.17
CA ASP A 16 -2.53 11.95 0.28
C ASP A 16 -3.40 12.91 -0.52
N ASP A 17 -4.15 13.75 0.18
CA ASP A 17 -5.17 14.59 -0.45
C ASP A 17 -6.16 13.72 -1.19
N THR A 18 -6.17 13.76 -2.50
CA THR A 18 -7.11 12.97 -3.29
C THR A 18 -6.45 11.79 -3.95
N THR A 19 -5.18 11.56 -3.66
CA THR A 19 -4.43 10.49 -4.32
C THR A 19 -4.32 9.29 -3.40
N ARG A 20 -4.61 8.12 -3.92
CA ARG A 20 -4.44 6.88 -3.18
C ARG A 20 -3.12 6.24 -3.57
N ILE A 21 -2.33 5.91 -2.58
CA ILE A 21 -0.98 5.43 -2.79
C ILE A 21 -0.87 4.01 -2.24
N TYR A 22 -0.20 3.15 -2.98
CA TYR A 22 -0.02 1.75 -2.64
C TYR A 22 1.46 1.47 -2.49
N ASP A 23 1.91 1.23 -1.26
CA ASP A 23 3.32 0.99 -0.97
C ASP A 23 3.52 -0.47 -0.58
N PRO A 24 4.30 -1.21 -1.35
CA PRO A 24 4.49 -2.64 -1.08
C PRO A 24 5.56 -2.90 -0.04
N PHE A 25 5.35 -3.94 0.74
CA PHE A 25 6.30 -4.36 1.77
C PHE A 25 6.39 -5.87 1.79
N ALA A 26 7.58 -6.37 2.08
CA ALA A 26 7.80 -7.80 2.11
C ALA A 26 7.33 -8.43 3.41
N ASN A 27 7.29 -7.68 4.51
CA ASN A 27 6.84 -8.26 5.75
C ASN A 27 5.87 -7.34 6.47
N LEU A 28 5.08 -7.96 7.33
CA LEU A 28 3.99 -7.25 7.97
C LEU A 28 4.46 -6.19 8.94
N GLU A 29 5.55 -6.43 9.62
CA GLU A 29 6.01 -5.48 10.61
C GLU A 29 6.37 -4.14 9.96
N ASN A 30 7.08 -4.19 8.85
CA ASN A 30 7.45 -2.96 8.15
C ASN A 30 6.23 -2.28 7.57
N ALA A 31 5.30 -3.06 7.04
CA ALA A 31 4.07 -2.50 6.51
C ALA A 31 3.29 -1.79 7.60
N TYR A 32 3.16 -2.44 8.74
CA TYR A 32 2.41 -1.88 9.85
C TYR A 32 3.06 -0.59 10.36
N ARG A 33 4.37 -0.58 10.43
CA ARG A 33 5.10 0.61 10.89
C ARG A 33 4.86 1.78 9.94
N HIS A 34 4.87 1.50 8.65
CA HIS A 34 4.61 2.53 7.66
C HIS A 34 3.18 3.07 7.79
N MET A 35 2.22 2.15 8.01
CA MET A 35 0.84 2.56 8.19
C MET A 35 0.70 3.48 9.41
N VAL A 36 1.32 3.11 10.52
CA VAL A 36 1.25 3.92 11.73
C VAL A 36 1.85 5.30 11.48
N GLU A 37 2.94 5.35 10.72
CA GLU A 37 3.55 6.61 10.39
C GLU A 37 2.58 7.51 9.63
N LYS A 38 1.87 6.94 8.66
CA LYS A 38 0.92 7.73 7.88
C LYS A 38 -0.26 8.17 8.73
N LEU A 39 -0.72 7.30 9.61
CA LEU A 39 -1.80 7.69 10.51
C LEU A 39 -1.38 8.83 11.42
N SER A 40 -0.14 8.83 11.89
CA SER A 40 0.33 9.89 12.76
C SER A 40 0.47 11.21 12.02
N GLU A 41 0.54 11.16 10.70
CA GLU A 41 0.55 12.37 9.88
C GLU A 41 -0.85 12.86 9.57
N GLY A 42 -1.86 12.18 10.09
CA GLY A 42 -3.23 12.58 9.86
C GLY A 42 -3.82 12.05 8.57
N LYS A 43 -3.18 11.07 7.96
CA LYS A 43 -3.66 10.51 6.72
C LYS A 43 -4.38 9.19 6.97
N TRP A 44 -5.30 8.86 6.08
CA TRP A 44 -5.96 7.57 6.13
C TRP A 44 -4.99 6.51 5.61
N ALA A 45 -4.90 5.39 6.32
CA ALA A 45 -3.98 4.33 5.91
C ALA A 45 -4.44 2.99 6.45
N CYS A 46 -4.15 1.94 5.70
CA CYS A 46 -4.41 0.58 6.18
C CYS A 46 -3.42 -0.38 5.52
N VAL A 47 -3.30 -1.57 6.11
CA VAL A 47 -2.46 -2.62 5.56
C VAL A 47 -3.36 -3.71 5.00
N LYS A 48 -3.05 -4.18 3.80
CA LYS A 48 -3.78 -5.27 3.17
C LYS A 48 -2.79 -6.33 2.74
N ALA A 49 -3.22 -7.58 2.79
CA ALA A 49 -2.43 -8.63 2.17
C ALA A 49 -2.51 -8.43 0.65
N LYS A 50 -1.42 -8.73 -0.03
CA LYS A 50 -1.37 -8.50 -1.46
C LYS A 50 -2.50 -9.21 -2.20
N ASN A 51 -2.83 -10.42 -1.77
CA ASN A 51 -3.86 -11.18 -2.46
C ASN A 51 -5.27 -10.70 -2.15
N GLU A 52 -5.43 -9.73 -1.26
CA GLU A 52 -6.74 -9.16 -0.97
C GLU A 52 -7.09 -8.03 -1.91
N LEU A 53 -6.12 -7.56 -2.69
CA LEU A 53 -6.35 -6.44 -3.58
C LEU A 53 -6.67 -6.94 -4.98
N PRO A 54 -7.61 -6.31 -5.67
CA PRO A 54 -7.84 -6.64 -7.07
C PRO A 54 -6.58 -6.38 -7.88
N LYS A 55 -6.25 -7.28 -8.76
CA LYS A 55 -5.04 -7.15 -9.53
C LYS A 55 -5.01 -5.89 -10.38
N ILE A 56 -6.17 -5.44 -10.81
CA ILE A 56 -6.19 -4.26 -11.66
C ILE A 56 -5.81 -3.01 -10.90
N HIS A 57 -5.82 -3.05 -9.57
CA HIS A 57 -5.47 -1.85 -8.81
C HIS A 57 -4.03 -1.45 -8.97
N TYR A 58 -3.15 -2.42 -9.17
CA TYR A 58 -1.75 -2.06 -9.25
C TYR A 58 -1.12 -2.51 -10.54
N SER A 59 -1.89 -3.04 -11.42
CA SER A 59 -1.33 -3.42 -12.70
C SER A 59 -1.47 -2.33 -13.71
N HIS A 60 -2.30 -1.29 -13.54
CA HIS A 60 -2.42 -0.29 -14.48
C HIS A 60 -2.62 0.97 -14.02
N LYS A 61 -2.29 1.41 -14.27
CA LYS A 61 -2.21 2.53 -14.04
C LYS A 61 -2.67 3.29 -14.93
N ARG A 62 -3.16 3.18 -15.39
CA ARG A 62 -3.63 3.60 -16.32
C ARG A 62 -4.32 4.23 -16.49
N ARG A 63 -4.71 4.41 -16.45
CA ARG A 63 -5.47 4.83 -16.84
C ARG A 63 -5.68 5.30 -16.87
#